data_0d2c4569c8c62ee038882bd09f32d84a
#
_entry.id   0d2c4569c8c62ee038882bd09f32d84a
#
_cell.length_a   1.000
_cell.length_b   1.000
_cell.length_c   1.000
_cell.angle_alpha   90.00
_cell.angle_beta   90.00
_cell.angle_gamma   90.00
#
_symmetry.space_group_name_H-M   'P 1'
#
loop_
_entity.id
_entity.type
_entity.pdbx_description
1 polymer ?
#
loop_
_entity_poly.entity_id
_entity_poly.type
_entity_poly.pdbx_seq_one_letter_code
_entity_poly.pdbx_strand_id
1 'polypeptide(L)'
;MPLTEYKPMNKVVYVPAHFQQLAGKAADAWSKKKSPKESDAMVDGERLSQDIAAAVEALNAEGYEVQSIMPITSGNYNFAQIHGSGSVFESGGYGYGYSFTQGVTIIGRRIAEQTQSAPEPALQEEDDELNPLPLIDQESEN
;
A
#
# COMPACT_ATOMS: atom_id res chain seq x y z
N MET A 1 4.15 37.52 -0.12
CA MET A 1 3.28 36.44 -0.63
C MET A 1 3.94 35.13 -0.23
N PRO A 2 3.35 34.33 0.66
CA PRO A 2 3.87 32.98 0.87
C PRO A 2 3.74 32.22 -0.45
N LEU A 3 4.84 31.65 -0.90
CA LEU A 3 4.82 30.73 -2.04
C LEU A 3 3.95 29.55 -1.63
N THR A 4 2.81 29.43 -2.26
CA THR A 4 1.96 28.23 -2.06
C THR A 4 2.77 27.06 -2.54
N GLU A 5 3.19 26.19 -1.63
CA GLU A 5 3.94 24.99 -1.95
C GLU A 5 3.11 24.14 -2.92
N TYR A 6 3.61 23.98 -4.14
CA TYR A 6 2.93 23.17 -5.14
C TYR A 6 2.97 21.72 -4.72
N LYS A 7 1.82 21.18 -4.30
CA LYS A 7 1.65 19.76 -4.05
C LYS A 7 1.10 19.08 -5.30
N PRO A 8 1.78 18.08 -5.84
CA PRO A 8 1.31 17.38 -7.04
C PRO A 8 -0.03 16.69 -6.78
N MET A 9 -0.82 16.49 -7.84
CA MET A 9 -2.10 15.78 -7.77
C MET A 9 -1.90 14.30 -7.37
N ASN A 10 -0.86 13.68 -7.91
CA ASN A 10 -0.53 12.28 -7.63
C ASN A 10 0.89 12.19 -7.08
N LYS A 11 1.10 11.28 -6.16
CA LYS A 11 2.40 10.94 -5.60
C LYS A 11 2.67 9.45 -5.78
N VAL A 12 3.87 9.13 -6.20
CA VAL A 12 4.30 7.74 -6.40
C VAL A 12 5.39 7.43 -5.38
N VAL A 13 5.22 6.33 -4.67
CA VAL A 13 6.17 5.84 -3.66
C VAL A 13 6.55 4.41 -4.00
N TYR A 14 7.84 4.14 -4.05
CA TYR A 14 8.37 2.79 -4.21
C TYR A 14 8.80 2.24 -2.84
N VAL A 15 8.33 1.05 -2.51
CA VAL A 15 8.70 0.32 -1.29
C VAL A 15 9.47 -0.93 -1.72
N PRO A 16 10.78 -1.02 -1.43
CA PRO A 16 11.57 -2.18 -1.80
C PRO A 16 11.23 -3.39 -0.94
N ALA A 17 11.24 -4.58 -1.54
CA ALA A 17 11.22 -5.83 -0.80
C ALA A 17 12.64 -6.24 -0.42
N HIS A 18 12.76 -6.95 0.69
CA HIS A 18 14.01 -7.52 1.17
C HIS A 18 13.89 -9.04 1.26
N PHE A 19 14.99 -9.74 1.07
CA PHE A 19 15.00 -11.17 1.26
C PHE A 19 15.04 -11.54 2.75
N GLN A 20 14.46 -12.68 3.08
CA GLN A 20 14.54 -13.24 4.43
C GLN A 20 15.99 -13.55 4.78
N GLN A 21 16.37 -13.18 5.99
CA GLN A 21 17.65 -13.59 6.54
C GLN A 21 17.54 -15.03 7.03
N LEU A 22 18.36 -15.91 6.48
CA LEU A 22 18.46 -17.28 6.94
C LEU A 22 19.17 -17.26 8.29
N ALA A 23 18.49 -17.75 9.33
CA ALA A 23 19.11 -17.99 10.62
C ALA A 23 20.32 -18.89 10.40
N GLY A 24 21.51 -18.36 10.62
CA GLY A 24 22.75 -19.10 10.39
C GLY A 24 22.77 -20.37 11.25
N LYS A 25 22.61 -21.52 10.64
CA LYS A 25 23.15 -22.74 11.21
C LYS A 25 24.62 -22.46 11.41
N ALA A 26 25.10 -22.71 12.62
CA ALA A 26 26.43 -22.40 13.13
C ALA A 26 27.45 -22.23 12.00
N ALA A 27 27.90 -20.99 11.83
CA ALA A 27 28.94 -20.70 10.87
C ALA A 27 30.06 -21.72 11.10
N ASP A 28 30.43 -22.38 10.05
CA ASP A 28 31.61 -23.24 10.09
C ASP A 28 32.69 -22.51 10.88
N ALA A 29 33.21 -23.14 11.91
CA ALA A 29 34.11 -22.53 12.91
C ALA A 29 35.36 -21.90 12.28
N TRP A 30 35.51 -21.98 10.97
CA TRP A 30 36.64 -21.52 10.17
C TRP A 30 36.33 -20.26 9.35
N SER A 31 35.07 -19.83 9.24
CA SER A 31 34.72 -18.61 8.51
C SER A 31 34.68 -17.41 9.44
N LYS A 32 35.71 -16.57 9.37
CA LYS A 32 35.81 -15.32 10.13
C LYS A 32 34.84 -14.20 9.70
N LYS A 33 34.00 -14.42 8.71
CA LYS A 33 32.99 -13.47 8.23
C LYS A 33 31.60 -13.98 8.54
N LYS A 34 31.05 -13.52 9.66
CA LYS A 34 29.64 -13.68 10.02
C LYS A 34 28.80 -12.63 9.28
N SER A 35 28.66 -12.77 7.98
CA SER A 35 27.59 -12.06 7.28
C SER A 35 26.34 -12.91 7.36
N PRO A 36 25.19 -12.37 7.83
CA PRO A 36 23.94 -13.11 7.75
C PRO A 36 23.70 -13.48 6.31
N LYS A 37 23.46 -14.77 6.05
CA LYS A 37 23.18 -15.25 4.71
C LYS A 37 21.72 -14.92 4.42
N GLU A 38 21.48 -14.09 3.43
CA GLU A 38 20.14 -13.83 2.93
C GLU A 38 19.66 -14.97 2.04
N SER A 39 18.36 -15.22 2.06
CA SER A 39 17.74 -16.10 1.07
C SER A 39 17.80 -15.42 -0.29
N ASP A 40 18.10 -16.18 -1.34
CA ASP A 40 18.09 -15.71 -2.72
C ASP A 40 16.73 -15.86 -3.41
N ALA A 41 15.75 -16.46 -2.75
CA ALA A 41 14.45 -16.80 -3.34
C ALA A 41 13.23 -16.43 -2.46
N MET A 42 13.42 -16.11 -1.20
CA MET A 42 12.32 -15.85 -0.28
C MET A 42 12.31 -14.40 0.20
N VAL A 43 11.28 -13.69 -0.19
CA VAL A 43 11.04 -12.31 0.25
C VAL A 43 10.53 -12.32 1.68
N ASP A 44 11.02 -11.40 2.50
CA ASP A 44 10.50 -11.12 3.84
C ASP A 44 9.17 -10.36 3.73
N GLY A 45 8.09 -11.11 3.66
CA GLY A 45 6.74 -10.56 3.49
C GLY A 45 6.24 -9.78 4.69
N GLU A 46 6.68 -10.13 5.90
CA GLU A 46 6.29 -9.41 7.11
C GLU A 46 6.92 -8.01 7.13
N ARG A 47 8.21 -7.93 6.88
CA ARG A 47 8.91 -6.66 6.74
C ARG A 47 8.32 -5.81 5.62
N LEU A 48 8.07 -6.41 4.44
CA LEU A 48 7.47 -5.69 3.33
C LEU A 48 6.10 -5.12 3.68
N SER A 49 5.28 -5.87 4.42
CA SER A 49 3.97 -5.41 4.87
C SER A 49 4.07 -4.23 5.83
N GLN A 50 5.04 -4.25 6.74
CA GLN A 50 5.30 -3.14 7.67
C GLN A 50 5.79 -1.89 6.92
N ASP A 51 6.69 -2.06 5.96
CA ASP A 51 7.21 -0.96 5.15
C ASP A 51 6.11 -0.34 4.27
N ILE A 52 5.20 -1.15 3.73
CA ILE A 52 4.01 -0.68 3.00
C ILE A 52 3.09 0.13 3.93
N ALA A 53 2.81 -0.39 5.12
CA ALA A 53 1.95 0.31 6.09
C ALA A 53 2.53 1.68 6.44
N ALA A 54 3.82 1.76 6.72
CA ALA A 54 4.49 3.03 7.01
C ALA A 54 4.43 4.02 5.82
N ALA A 55 4.58 3.53 4.60
CA ALA A 55 4.48 4.35 3.39
C ALA A 55 3.05 4.88 3.18
N VAL A 56 2.03 4.05 3.45
CA VAL A 56 0.61 4.44 3.37
C VAL A 56 0.28 5.50 4.43
N GLU A 57 0.74 5.31 5.66
CA GLU A 57 0.55 6.30 6.73
C GLU A 57 1.19 7.65 6.38
N ALA A 58 2.41 7.63 5.84
CA ALA A 58 3.09 8.83 5.38
C ALA A 58 2.32 9.56 4.27
N LEU A 59 1.79 8.81 3.28
CA LEU A 59 0.96 9.37 2.22
C LEU A 59 -0.30 10.02 2.79
N ASN A 60 -0.99 9.34 3.70
CA ASN A 60 -2.21 9.85 4.33
C ASN A 60 -1.92 11.11 5.15
N ALA A 61 -0.82 11.15 5.90
CA ALA A 61 -0.40 12.33 6.66
C ALA A 61 -0.12 13.55 5.77
N GLU A 62 0.32 13.33 4.54
CA GLU A 62 0.54 14.38 3.55
C GLU A 62 -0.73 14.78 2.78
N GLY A 63 -1.87 14.13 3.04
CA GLY A 63 -3.16 14.40 2.40
C GLY A 63 -3.35 13.66 1.08
N TYR A 64 -2.73 12.49 0.92
CA TYR A 64 -2.94 11.60 -0.22
C TYR A 64 -3.73 10.36 0.19
N GLU A 65 -4.66 9.96 -0.64
CA GLU A 65 -5.38 8.70 -0.55
C GLU A 65 -4.70 7.67 -1.47
N VAL A 66 -4.51 6.45 -0.99
CA VAL A 66 -3.95 5.38 -1.81
C VAL A 66 -4.96 4.96 -2.87
N GLN A 67 -4.55 5.08 -4.13
CA GLN A 67 -5.35 4.68 -5.29
C GLN A 67 -5.03 3.27 -5.74
N SER A 68 -3.75 2.90 -5.68
CA SER A 68 -3.27 1.63 -6.20
C SER A 68 -1.96 1.23 -5.55
N ILE A 69 -1.80 -0.08 -5.36
CA ILE A 69 -0.55 -0.72 -4.96
C ILE A 69 -0.24 -1.78 -5.99
N MET A 70 0.89 -1.63 -6.67
CA MET A 70 1.29 -2.52 -7.76
C MET A 70 2.58 -3.25 -7.39
N PRO A 71 2.60 -4.59 -7.39
CA PRO A 71 3.83 -5.34 -7.21
C PRO A 71 4.74 -5.22 -8.43
N ILE A 72 6.03 -5.11 -8.17
CA ILE A 72 7.06 -5.18 -9.21
C ILE A 72 7.73 -6.53 -9.08
N THR A 73 7.56 -7.36 -10.10
CA THR A 73 8.18 -8.69 -10.16
C THR A 73 9.48 -8.61 -10.92
N SER A 74 10.50 -9.22 -10.36
CA SER A 74 11.81 -9.41 -10.99
C SER A 74 12.15 -10.89 -11.05
N GLY A 75 13.17 -11.22 -11.78
CA GLY A 75 13.64 -12.59 -11.89
C GLY A 75 15.15 -12.67 -11.79
N ASN A 76 15.63 -13.83 -11.37
CA ASN A 76 17.03 -14.16 -11.36
C ASN A 76 17.25 -15.56 -11.91
N TYR A 77 18.45 -15.82 -12.38
CA TYR A 77 18.84 -17.11 -12.95
C TYR A 77 20.17 -17.54 -12.34
N ASN A 78 20.18 -18.70 -11.71
CA ASN A 78 21.37 -19.31 -11.17
C ASN A 78 21.83 -20.46 -12.08
N PHE A 79 23.09 -20.42 -12.45
CA PHE A 79 23.72 -21.45 -13.26
C PHE A 79 24.95 -22.00 -12.52
N ALA A 80 25.01 -23.29 -12.36
CA ALA A 80 26.17 -23.99 -11.84
C ALA A 80 26.74 -24.91 -12.89
N GLN A 81 28.02 -24.74 -13.16
CA GLN A 81 28.78 -25.64 -14.05
C GLN A 81 29.54 -26.66 -13.22
N ILE A 82 29.29 -27.93 -13.48
CA ILE A 82 30.01 -29.02 -12.83
C ILE A 82 31.25 -29.31 -13.66
N HIS A 83 32.40 -29.02 -13.12
CA HIS A 83 33.68 -29.41 -13.71
C HIS A 83 34.04 -30.77 -13.14
N GLY A 84 33.83 -31.83 -13.93
CA GLY A 84 34.31 -33.16 -13.59
C GLY A 84 35.83 -33.22 -13.75
N SER A 85 36.52 -33.57 -12.70
CA SER A 85 37.97 -33.86 -12.75
C SER A 85 38.15 -35.25 -13.33
N GLY A 86 38.44 -35.35 -14.59
CA GLY A 86 39.05 -36.57 -15.10
C GLY A 86 38.46 -37.27 -16.32
N SER A 87 37.43 -36.85 -16.98
CA SER A 87 37.02 -37.40 -18.26
C SER A 87 36.36 -36.34 -19.17
N VAL A 88 36.73 -36.41 -20.44
CA VAL A 88 36.47 -35.40 -21.48
C VAL A 88 34.97 -35.29 -21.86
N PHE A 89 34.09 -36.06 -21.24
CA PHE A 89 32.70 -36.21 -21.66
C PHE A 89 31.63 -35.87 -20.59
N GLU A 90 32.01 -35.41 -19.40
CA GLU A 90 31.06 -35.09 -18.32
C GLU A 90 31.19 -33.66 -17.86
N SER A 91 31.10 -32.70 -18.77
CA SER A 91 30.81 -31.32 -18.37
C SER A 91 29.30 -31.11 -18.45
N GLY A 92 28.63 -31.31 -17.33
CA GLY A 92 27.23 -30.98 -17.15
C GLY A 92 27.08 -29.65 -16.42
N GLY A 93 26.06 -28.89 -16.77
CA GLY A 93 25.65 -27.72 -16.04
C GLY A 93 24.16 -27.82 -15.71
N TYR A 94 23.77 -27.26 -14.60
CA TYR A 94 22.35 -27.06 -14.29
C TYR A 94 22.08 -25.59 -13.98
N GLY A 95 20.92 -25.16 -14.37
CA GLY A 95 20.48 -23.80 -14.08
C GLY A 95 19.01 -23.78 -13.70
N TYR A 96 18.62 -22.84 -12.84
CA TYR A 96 17.24 -22.60 -12.54
C TYR A 96 16.98 -21.10 -12.48
N GLY A 97 15.79 -20.73 -12.96
CA GLY A 97 15.28 -19.38 -12.87
C GLY A 97 14.16 -19.30 -11.84
N TYR A 98 14.06 -18.19 -11.17
CA TYR A 98 12.96 -17.91 -10.25
C TYR A 98 12.57 -16.44 -10.34
N SER A 99 11.32 -16.17 -10.01
CA SER A 99 10.79 -14.82 -9.91
C SER A 99 10.46 -14.49 -8.47
N PHE A 100 10.55 -13.21 -8.12
CA PHE A 100 10.25 -12.71 -6.80
C PHE A 100 9.69 -11.30 -6.88
N THR A 101 8.98 -10.87 -5.84
CA THR A 101 8.55 -9.48 -5.72
C THR A 101 9.74 -8.63 -5.30
N GLN A 102 10.18 -7.76 -6.19
CA GLN A 102 11.28 -6.82 -5.95
C GLN A 102 10.87 -5.68 -5.02
N GLY A 103 9.60 -5.32 -5.06
CA GLY A 103 9.01 -4.25 -4.28
C GLY A 103 7.59 -3.96 -4.75
N VAL A 104 7.03 -2.90 -4.23
CA VAL A 104 5.72 -2.41 -4.64
C VAL A 104 5.79 -0.93 -4.96
N THR A 105 4.99 -0.49 -5.93
CA THR A 105 4.76 0.92 -6.23
C THR A 105 3.40 1.31 -5.71
N ILE A 106 3.34 2.32 -4.87
CA ILE A 106 2.12 2.88 -4.32
C ILE A 106 1.82 4.20 -5.04
N ILE A 107 0.62 4.33 -5.56
CA ILE A 107 0.13 5.55 -6.18
C ILE A 107 -0.89 6.19 -5.24
N GLY A 108 -0.59 7.38 -4.75
CA GLY A 108 -1.48 8.20 -3.96
C GLY A 108 -2.06 9.35 -4.79
N ARG A 109 -3.33 9.65 -4.58
CA ARG A 109 -4.01 10.80 -5.14
C ARG A 109 -4.30 11.79 -4.02
N ARG A 110 -4.02 13.06 -4.24
CA ARG A 110 -4.34 14.11 -3.27
C ARG A 110 -5.84 14.20 -3.06
N ILE A 111 -6.25 14.12 -1.80
CA ILE A 111 -7.62 14.39 -1.40
C ILE A 111 -7.80 15.91 -1.56
N ALA A 112 -8.76 16.34 -2.39
CA ALA A 112 -9.20 17.72 -2.38
C ALA A 112 -9.65 18.03 -0.97
N GLU A 113 -9.15 19.12 -0.37
CA GLU A 113 -9.71 19.62 0.88
C GLU A 113 -11.22 19.73 0.66
N GLN A 114 -11.97 18.88 1.35
CA GLN A 114 -13.41 19.09 1.43
C GLN A 114 -13.54 20.47 2.06
N THR A 115 -13.85 21.46 1.24
CA THR A 115 -14.39 22.70 1.74
C THR A 115 -15.53 22.23 2.64
N GLN A 116 -15.38 22.41 3.96
CA GLN A 116 -16.48 22.14 4.88
C GLN A 116 -17.66 22.89 4.29
N SER A 117 -18.56 22.13 3.67
CA SER A 117 -19.88 22.62 3.33
C SER A 117 -20.40 23.25 4.60
N ALA A 118 -20.61 24.55 4.56
CA ALA A 118 -21.25 25.27 5.66
C ALA A 118 -22.46 24.45 6.08
N PRO A 119 -22.72 24.29 7.40
CA PRO A 119 -23.86 23.52 7.84
C PRO A 119 -25.07 24.05 7.10
N GLU A 120 -25.74 23.17 6.38
CA GLU A 120 -27.00 23.42 5.71
C GLU A 120 -27.91 24.09 6.74
N PRO A 121 -28.43 25.29 6.47
CA PRO A 121 -29.30 25.95 7.44
C PRO A 121 -30.45 24.99 7.71
N ALA A 122 -30.60 24.60 8.98
CA ALA A 122 -31.70 23.78 9.42
C ALA A 122 -32.98 24.40 8.85
N LEU A 123 -33.68 23.64 8.02
CA LEU A 123 -35.04 23.98 7.62
C LEU A 123 -35.80 24.20 8.89
N GLN A 124 -36.13 25.46 9.17
CA GLN A 124 -37.12 25.81 10.17
C GLN A 124 -38.39 25.15 9.69
N GLU A 125 -38.80 24.09 10.38
CA GLU A 125 -40.17 23.62 10.30
C GLU A 125 -41.01 24.82 10.72
N GLU A 126 -41.59 25.52 9.75
CA GLU A 126 -42.70 26.39 10.01
C GLU A 126 -43.80 25.49 10.55
N ASP A 127 -44.04 25.57 11.85
CA ASP A 127 -45.25 25.08 12.48
C ASP A 127 -46.39 25.76 11.75
N ASP A 128 -46.96 25.05 10.79
CA ASP A 128 -48.23 25.41 10.16
C ASP A 128 -49.31 25.22 11.23
N GLU A 129 -49.47 26.29 12.04
CA GLU A 129 -50.51 26.38 13.00
C GLU A 129 -51.84 26.30 12.25
N LEU A 130 -52.36 25.06 12.23
CA LEU A 130 -53.69 24.78 11.68
C LEU A 130 -54.69 25.66 12.41
N ASN A 131 -55.01 26.77 11.78
CA ASN A 131 -56.08 27.65 12.20
C ASN A 131 -57.39 26.85 12.16
N PRO A 132 -58.08 26.59 13.30
CA PRO A 132 -59.30 25.82 13.32
C PRO A 132 -60.39 26.59 12.58
N LEU A 133 -61.03 25.94 11.61
CA LEU A 133 -62.17 26.48 10.92
C LEU A 133 -63.28 26.84 11.91
N PRO A 134 -63.97 28.01 11.74
CA PRO A 134 -65.07 28.36 12.61
C PRO A 134 -66.23 27.39 12.43
N LEU A 135 -66.79 26.89 13.51
CA LEU A 135 -67.98 26.10 13.57
C LEU A 135 -69.14 26.94 13.05
N ILE A 136 -69.75 26.49 11.96
CA ILE A 136 -71.02 27.06 11.46
C ILE A 136 -72.11 26.46 12.32
N ASP A 137 -72.72 27.30 13.19
CA ASP A 137 -73.94 26.96 13.87
C ASP A 137 -75.06 26.87 12.83
N GLN A 138 -75.58 25.71 12.63
CA GLN A 138 -76.86 25.52 11.95
C GLN A 138 -77.94 25.64 12.97
N GLU A 139 -78.54 26.88 13.04
CA GLU A 139 -79.85 27.02 13.66
C GLU A 139 -80.87 26.32 12.78
N SER A 140 -81.51 25.34 13.38
CA SER A 140 -82.69 24.73 12.82
C SER A 140 -83.91 25.57 13.23
N GLU A 141 -84.53 26.12 12.24
CA GLU A 141 -85.94 26.61 12.44
C GLU A 141 -86.89 25.65 11.72
N ASN A 142 -87.74 25.10 12.52
CA ASN A 142 -89.15 24.81 12.38
C ASN A 142 -89.61 23.87 11.28
#